data_272b9215ee12ea8aa6cafc69d35e0a19
#
_entry.id   272b9215ee12ea8aa6cafc69d35e0a19
#
_cell.length_a   1.000
_cell.length_b   1.000
_cell.length_c   1.000
_cell.angle_alpha   90.00
_cell.angle_beta   90.00
_cell.angle_gamma   90.00
#
_symmetry.space_group_name_H-M   'P 1'
#
loop_
_entity.id
_entity.type
_entity.pdbx_description
1 polymer ?
#
loop_
_entity_poly.entity_id
_entity_poly.type
_entity_poly.pdbx_seq_one_letter_code
_entity_poly.pdbx_strand_id
1 'polypeptide(L)'
;QATDSVRQVYAYLQAVGKTDSVIFGQQNNTSHKAGSSDLSCSDTMDVVGSYTGIIGLDGLSLVGNEYSADRYLSEMQGLDDVYETVAARINQASTQIEKNVIAAAALTNYNIRNGAIATLSLHMPNFSTVSETGNDTGVSYAGYNFSGYTPNLLTGDVMNQILPGGAYNEAFRAYLDMVADYAHQVDGAVLFRPFHENTGSWFWWGAAFCDEQTYKSVYKYTVEYLRDEKNVHNFLYVYGPGSEAASVEEYASRYPGDGYVDMVGFDMYHRNPQQGDSFVTNFTKELQIVDDFAQAHGKLVAVTETGTAHDVAEGDNQTALLKSENTRPDWHQEILDAVKGSNASYYLVWANFGEKDGFYTPYVKSVKEDGAKHGHEMMDPFIRFFNQNNSIFAVNQKD
;
A
#
# COMPACT_ATOMS: atom_id res chain seq x y z
N GLN A 1 13.16 -2.12 -20.23
CA GLN A 1 12.19 -1.15 -20.77
C GLN A 1 10.84 -1.35 -20.09
N ALA A 2 10.14 -0.27 -19.72
CA ALA A 2 8.82 -0.33 -19.11
C ALA A 2 7.83 -1.11 -20.00
N THR A 3 6.96 -1.92 -19.37
CA THR A 3 5.89 -2.66 -20.06
C THR A 3 4.82 -1.70 -20.63
N ASP A 4 3.96 -2.19 -21.51
CA ASP A 4 2.85 -1.38 -22.03
C ASP A 4 1.88 -0.98 -20.90
N SER A 5 1.60 -1.88 -19.96
CA SER A 5 0.75 -1.59 -18.80
C SER A 5 1.32 -0.47 -17.91
N VAL A 6 2.64 -0.46 -17.70
CA VAL A 6 3.31 0.64 -16.97
C VAL A 6 3.12 1.98 -17.67
N ARG A 7 3.33 2.02 -18.99
CA ARG A 7 3.13 3.26 -19.76
C ARG A 7 1.68 3.75 -19.73
N GLN A 8 0.72 2.83 -19.82
CA GLN A 8 -0.70 3.15 -19.74
C GLN A 8 -1.09 3.67 -18.36
N VAL A 9 -0.70 2.98 -17.29
CA VAL A 9 -0.97 3.42 -15.90
C VAL A 9 -0.29 4.75 -15.61
N TYR A 10 0.97 4.94 -16.03
CA TYR A 10 1.66 6.23 -15.87
C TYR A 10 0.89 7.37 -16.56
N ALA A 11 0.52 7.18 -17.83
CA ALA A 11 -0.22 8.18 -18.58
C ALA A 11 -1.60 8.47 -17.97
N TYR A 12 -2.30 7.44 -17.49
CA TYR A 12 -3.59 7.58 -16.83
C TYR A 12 -3.46 8.38 -15.52
N LEU A 13 -2.53 8.02 -14.65
CA LEU A 13 -2.30 8.75 -13.39
C LEU A 13 -1.89 10.21 -13.66
N GLN A 14 -1.06 10.44 -14.69
CA GLN A 14 -0.71 11.81 -15.10
C GLN A 14 -1.93 12.59 -15.61
N ALA A 15 -2.83 11.94 -16.33
CA ALA A 15 -4.05 12.57 -16.83
C ALA A 15 -5.00 12.91 -15.67
N VAL A 16 -5.21 11.98 -14.73
CA VAL A 16 -6.03 12.20 -13.54
C VAL A 16 -5.50 13.37 -12.72
N GLY A 17 -4.19 13.41 -12.43
CA GLY A 17 -3.56 14.48 -11.67
C GLY A 17 -3.65 15.88 -12.33
N LYS A 18 -4.08 15.99 -13.59
CA LYS A 18 -4.35 17.27 -14.27
C LYS A 18 -5.83 17.69 -14.23
N THR A 19 -6.63 16.98 -13.49
CA THR A 19 -8.08 17.23 -13.33
C THR A 19 -8.40 17.46 -11.86
N ASP A 20 -9.65 17.79 -11.57
CA ASP A 20 -10.15 17.82 -10.18
C ASP A 20 -10.53 16.42 -9.66
N SER A 21 -10.37 15.38 -10.48
CA SER A 21 -10.70 14.02 -10.08
C SER A 21 -9.57 13.38 -9.29
N VAL A 22 -9.92 12.56 -8.31
CA VAL A 22 -8.98 11.87 -7.42
C VAL A 22 -9.39 10.42 -7.28
N ILE A 23 -8.45 9.50 -7.45
CA ILE A 23 -8.69 8.08 -7.25
C ILE A 23 -8.64 7.78 -5.74
N PHE A 24 -9.68 7.13 -5.23
CA PHE A 24 -9.70 6.64 -3.86
C PHE A 24 -9.02 5.28 -3.77
N GLY A 25 -8.07 5.16 -2.86
CA GLY A 25 -7.32 3.94 -2.61
C GLY A 25 -7.49 3.39 -1.20
N GLN A 26 -7.32 2.07 -1.06
CA GLN A 26 -7.25 1.42 0.24
C GLN A 26 -6.28 0.24 0.23
N GLN A 27 -5.51 0.13 1.31
CA GLN A 27 -4.68 -1.04 1.59
C GLN A 27 -5.57 -2.25 1.89
N ASN A 28 -5.21 -3.43 1.35
CA ASN A 28 -5.88 -4.70 1.62
C ASN A 28 -7.41 -4.71 1.39
N ASN A 29 -7.92 -3.88 0.47
CA ASN A 29 -9.37 -3.68 0.25
C ASN A 29 -10.13 -4.98 -0.07
N THR A 30 -9.49 -5.96 -0.70
CA THR A 30 -10.10 -7.24 -1.11
C THR A 30 -9.67 -8.44 -0.25
N SER A 31 -8.80 -8.21 0.75
CA SER A 31 -8.31 -9.27 1.64
C SER A 31 -8.66 -9.07 3.12
N HIS A 32 -9.10 -7.88 3.50
CA HIS A 32 -9.47 -7.56 4.89
C HIS A 32 -10.74 -6.76 4.94
N LYS A 33 -11.57 -7.02 5.95
CA LYS A 33 -12.78 -6.24 6.20
C LYS A 33 -13.08 -6.16 7.70
N ALA A 34 -13.71 -5.06 8.09
CA ALA A 34 -14.18 -4.81 9.46
C ALA A 34 -15.64 -5.27 9.64
N GLY A 35 -16.42 -5.26 8.57
CA GLY A 35 -17.82 -5.67 8.59
C GLY A 35 -18.00 -7.17 8.73
N SER A 36 -19.12 -7.56 9.35
CA SER A 36 -19.51 -8.96 9.54
C SER A 36 -20.55 -9.45 8.52
N SER A 37 -20.85 -8.66 7.49
CA SER A 37 -21.74 -9.08 6.41
C SER A 37 -21.08 -10.10 5.49
N ASP A 38 -21.85 -11.03 4.94
CA ASP A 38 -21.40 -12.04 3.96
C ASP A 38 -21.65 -11.60 2.50
N LEU A 39 -21.80 -10.28 2.23
CA LEU A 39 -22.10 -9.77 0.90
C LEU A 39 -20.93 -9.89 -0.07
N SER A 40 -19.71 -9.55 0.39
CA SER A 40 -18.48 -9.64 -0.41
C SER A 40 -17.25 -9.76 0.48
N CYS A 41 -16.07 -9.83 -0.15
CA CYS A 41 -14.76 -9.81 0.54
C CYS A 41 -14.28 -8.39 0.89
N SER A 42 -15.05 -7.33 0.62
CA SER A 42 -14.62 -5.94 0.77
C SER A 42 -15.70 -5.06 1.39
N ASP A 43 -15.32 -4.26 2.40
CA ASP A 43 -16.24 -3.31 3.02
C ASP A 43 -16.72 -2.24 2.03
N THR A 44 -15.86 -1.74 1.13
CA THR A 44 -16.28 -0.74 0.14
C THR A 44 -17.24 -1.35 -0.89
N MET A 45 -17.01 -2.59 -1.31
CA MET A 45 -17.97 -3.31 -2.17
C MET A 45 -19.31 -3.47 -1.47
N ASP A 46 -19.31 -3.81 -0.18
CA ASP A 46 -20.54 -3.96 0.60
C ASP A 46 -21.31 -2.63 0.75
N VAL A 47 -20.58 -1.51 0.99
CA VAL A 47 -21.20 -0.20 1.23
C VAL A 47 -21.66 0.46 -0.08
N VAL A 48 -20.77 0.55 -1.08
CA VAL A 48 -21.00 1.36 -2.30
C VAL A 48 -21.07 0.56 -3.61
N GLY A 49 -20.84 -0.76 -3.57
CA GLY A 49 -20.90 -1.61 -4.77
C GLY A 49 -19.66 -1.51 -5.67
N SER A 50 -18.53 -1.04 -5.13
CA SER A 50 -17.27 -0.97 -5.87
C SER A 50 -16.08 -1.25 -4.95
N TYR A 51 -15.03 -1.86 -5.50
CA TYR A 51 -13.70 -1.83 -4.92
C TYR A 51 -13.09 -0.43 -5.08
N THR A 52 -12.03 -0.14 -4.33
CA THR A 52 -11.28 1.11 -4.48
C THR A 52 -10.47 1.12 -5.77
N GLY A 53 -10.18 2.31 -6.31
CA GLY A 53 -9.48 2.47 -7.58
C GLY A 53 -7.97 2.20 -7.48
N ILE A 54 -7.38 2.36 -6.30
CA ILE A 54 -6.04 1.85 -5.94
C ILE A 54 -6.23 0.81 -4.86
N ILE A 55 -5.63 -0.38 -5.02
CA ILE A 55 -5.62 -1.43 -3.99
C ILE A 55 -4.18 -1.79 -3.65
N GLY A 56 -3.83 -1.59 -2.38
CA GLY A 56 -2.52 -1.93 -1.86
C GLY A 56 -2.45 -3.36 -1.32
N LEU A 57 -1.29 -3.98 -1.51
CA LEU A 57 -0.80 -5.10 -0.73
C LEU A 57 0.51 -4.70 -0.06
N ASP A 58 0.91 -5.46 0.94
CA ASP A 58 2.22 -5.34 1.59
C ASP A 58 3.06 -6.60 1.36
N GLY A 59 4.39 -6.45 1.45
CA GLY A 59 5.32 -7.57 1.44
C GLY A 59 5.02 -8.66 2.48
N LEU A 60 4.26 -8.32 3.54
CA LEU A 60 3.74 -9.26 4.52
C LEU A 60 2.80 -10.30 3.91
N SER A 61 2.13 -9.98 2.80
CA SER A 61 1.32 -10.95 2.05
C SER A 61 2.19 -11.97 1.29
N LEU A 62 3.41 -11.59 0.90
CA LEU A 62 4.33 -12.52 0.24
C LEU A 62 4.85 -13.61 1.20
N VAL A 63 4.89 -13.31 2.49
CA VAL A 63 5.32 -14.25 3.54
C VAL A 63 4.15 -14.89 4.30
N GLY A 64 2.91 -14.56 3.95
CA GLY A 64 1.70 -15.16 4.50
C GLY A 64 1.19 -14.52 5.79
N ASN A 65 1.75 -13.39 6.23
CA ASN A 65 1.34 -12.73 7.47
C ASN A 65 0.02 -11.96 7.34
N GLU A 66 -0.22 -11.27 6.23
CA GLU A 66 -1.49 -10.55 5.98
C GLU A 66 -2.42 -11.32 5.06
N TYR A 67 -1.87 -12.02 4.07
CA TYR A 67 -2.61 -12.88 3.16
C TYR A 67 -1.80 -14.14 2.88
N SER A 68 -2.44 -15.29 2.77
CA SER A 68 -1.76 -16.57 2.59
C SER A 68 -2.37 -17.40 1.46
N ALA A 69 -1.63 -18.40 1.01
CA ALA A 69 -2.14 -19.37 0.04
C ALA A 69 -3.40 -20.09 0.53
N ASP A 70 -3.46 -20.44 1.82
CA ASP A 70 -4.63 -21.10 2.39
C ASP A 70 -5.87 -20.20 2.36
N ARG A 71 -5.68 -18.89 2.58
CA ARG A 71 -6.75 -17.90 2.44
C ARG A 71 -7.21 -17.78 0.99
N TYR A 72 -6.30 -17.70 0.03
CA TYR A 72 -6.68 -17.67 -1.39
C TYR A 72 -7.50 -18.92 -1.76
N LEU A 73 -7.04 -20.09 -1.37
CA LEU A 73 -7.71 -21.36 -1.68
C LEU A 73 -9.12 -21.46 -1.06
N SER A 74 -9.34 -20.85 0.10
CA SER A 74 -10.64 -20.88 0.79
C SER A 74 -11.59 -19.76 0.38
N GLU A 75 -11.05 -18.54 0.11
CA GLU A 75 -11.84 -17.33 -0.07
C GLU A 75 -12.14 -17.03 -1.55
N MET A 76 -11.24 -17.42 -2.47
CA MET A 76 -11.35 -17.04 -3.88
C MET A 76 -12.05 -18.09 -4.75
N GLN A 77 -12.37 -19.26 -4.20
CA GLN A 77 -13.14 -20.27 -4.92
C GLN A 77 -14.54 -19.75 -5.30
N GLY A 78 -14.82 -19.73 -6.59
CA GLY A 78 -16.06 -19.19 -7.13
C GLY A 78 -16.12 -17.66 -7.25
N LEU A 79 -15.07 -16.95 -6.83
CA LEU A 79 -14.91 -15.51 -7.01
C LEU A 79 -13.90 -15.15 -8.10
N ASP A 80 -12.78 -15.86 -8.17
CA ASP A 80 -11.75 -15.63 -9.17
C ASP A 80 -11.91 -16.58 -10.36
N ASP A 81 -12.09 -16.04 -11.55
CA ASP A 81 -12.29 -16.79 -12.80
C ASP A 81 -11.12 -17.71 -13.16
N VAL A 82 -9.93 -17.43 -12.64
CA VAL A 82 -8.70 -18.23 -12.86
C VAL A 82 -8.35 -19.11 -11.66
N TYR A 83 -9.26 -19.25 -10.68
CA TYR A 83 -9.01 -19.96 -9.41
C TYR A 83 -8.39 -21.35 -9.61
N GLU A 84 -8.96 -22.20 -10.49
CA GLU A 84 -8.48 -23.58 -10.68
C GLU A 84 -7.01 -23.63 -11.16
N THR A 85 -6.63 -22.70 -12.02
CA THR A 85 -5.24 -22.58 -12.50
C THR A 85 -4.29 -22.14 -11.38
N VAL A 86 -4.71 -21.17 -10.58
CA VAL A 86 -3.90 -20.68 -9.45
C VAL A 86 -3.80 -21.72 -8.35
N ALA A 87 -4.92 -22.39 -8.00
CA ALA A 87 -4.95 -23.46 -7.01
C ALA A 87 -4.02 -24.64 -7.39
N ALA A 88 -4.00 -25.02 -8.67
CA ALA A 88 -3.08 -26.04 -9.16
C ALA A 88 -1.61 -25.61 -8.98
N ARG A 89 -1.25 -24.36 -9.28
CA ARG A 89 0.10 -23.81 -9.09
C ARG A 89 0.49 -23.79 -7.61
N ILE A 90 -0.40 -23.32 -6.73
CA ILE A 90 -0.19 -23.30 -5.27
C ILE A 90 0.08 -24.73 -4.78
N ASN A 91 -0.70 -25.73 -5.21
CA ASN A 91 -0.54 -27.11 -4.79
C ASN A 91 0.75 -27.76 -5.31
N GLN A 92 1.31 -27.28 -6.43
CA GLN A 92 2.56 -27.78 -7.00
C GLN A 92 3.81 -27.10 -6.42
N ALA A 93 3.66 -25.94 -5.78
CA ALA A 93 4.78 -25.22 -5.19
C ALA A 93 5.41 -26.00 -4.03
N SER A 94 6.74 -25.93 -3.91
CA SER A 94 7.53 -26.77 -3.00
C SER A 94 7.52 -26.26 -1.56
N THR A 95 7.37 -24.97 -1.36
CA THR A 95 7.45 -24.33 -0.04
C THR A 95 6.25 -23.42 0.23
N GLN A 96 5.97 -23.18 1.51
CA GLN A 96 4.86 -22.28 1.89
C GLN A 96 5.07 -20.85 1.40
N ILE A 97 6.32 -20.37 1.39
CA ILE A 97 6.61 -19.00 0.90
C ILE A 97 6.35 -18.87 -0.61
N GLU A 98 6.71 -19.88 -1.43
CA GLU A 98 6.36 -19.89 -2.86
C GLU A 98 4.85 -19.88 -3.07
N LYS A 99 4.12 -20.67 -2.28
CA LYS A 99 2.65 -20.72 -2.31
C LYS A 99 2.05 -19.34 -2.00
N ASN A 100 2.57 -18.66 -0.98
CA ASN A 100 2.10 -17.34 -0.59
C ASN A 100 2.40 -16.27 -1.67
N VAL A 101 3.56 -16.33 -2.30
CA VAL A 101 3.92 -15.44 -3.42
C VAL A 101 2.93 -15.63 -4.60
N ILE A 102 2.61 -16.87 -4.96
CA ILE A 102 1.61 -17.18 -6.00
C ILE A 102 0.25 -16.60 -5.61
N ALA A 103 -0.20 -16.79 -4.37
CA ALA A 103 -1.48 -16.31 -3.88
C ALA A 103 -1.57 -14.78 -3.86
N ALA A 104 -0.51 -14.09 -3.42
CA ALA A 104 -0.45 -12.62 -3.41
C ALA A 104 -0.48 -12.04 -4.83
N ALA A 105 0.26 -12.64 -5.77
CA ALA A 105 0.23 -12.23 -7.17
C ALA A 105 -1.16 -12.48 -7.81
N ALA A 106 -1.79 -13.60 -7.49
CA ALA A 106 -3.14 -13.92 -7.98
C ALA A 106 -4.18 -12.94 -7.45
N LEU A 107 -4.12 -12.58 -6.16
CA LEU A 107 -5.01 -11.56 -5.59
C LEU A 107 -4.78 -10.19 -6.24
N THR A 108 -3.54 -9.83 -6.51
CA THR A 108 -3.21 -8.59 -7.23
C THR A 108 -3.81 -8.61 -8.64
N ASN A 109 -3.69 -9.71 -9.37
CA ASN A 109 -4.28 -9.87 -10.70
C ASN A 109 -5.82 -9.83 -10.66
N TYR A 110 -6.44 -10.42 -9.64
CA TYR A 110 -7.87 -10.29 -9.39
C TYR A 110 -8.28 -8.81 -9.24
N ASN A 111 -7.54 -8.04 -8.44
CA ASN A 111 -7.80 -6.61 -8.25
C ASN A 111 -7.69 -5.83 -9.57
N ILE A 112 -6.65 -6.09 -10.36
CA ILE A 112 -6.44 -5.45 -11.67
C ILE A 112 -7.58 -5.79 -12.63
N ARG A 113 -7.98 -7.06 -12.75
CA ARG A 113 -9.11 -7.47 -13.59
C ARG A 113 -10.43 -6.82 -13.15
N ASN A 114 -10.54 -6.45 -11.88
CA ASN A 114 -11.70 -5.73 -11.35
C ASN A 114 -11.59 -4.20 -11.43
N GLY A 115 -10.58 -3.68 -12.14
CA GLY A 115 -10.46 -2.27 -12.47
C GLY A 115 -9.59 -1.46 -11.51
N ALA A 116 -8.91 -2.09 -10.54
CA ALA A 116 -8.01 -1.38 -9.65
C ALA A 116 -6.59 -1.27 -10.22
N ILE A 117 -5.85 -0.25 -9.80
CA ILE A 117 -4.40 -0.15 -9.96
C ILE A 117 -3.75 -0.71 -8.69
N ALA A 118 -2.74 -1.57 -8.87
CA ALA A 118 -2.06 -2.21 -7.75
C ALA A 118 -0.95 -1.32 -7.17
N THR A 119 -0.82 -1.32 -5.83
CA THR A 119 0.37 -0.80 -5.14
C THR A 119 0.92 -1.82 -4.17
N LEU A 120 2.25 -1.85 -4.00
CA LEU A 120 2.96 -2.74 -3.08
C LEU A 120 3.86 -1.94 -2.17
N SER A 121 3.56 -1.92 -0.88
CA SER A 121 4.43 -1.42 0.18
C SER A 121 5.23 -2.56 0.81
N LEU A 122 6.29 -2.25 1.52
CA LEU A 122 7.12 -3.26 2.19
C LEU A 122 7.33 -2.91 3.66
N HIS A 123 6.68 -3.65 4.56
CA HIS A 123 7.04 -3.71 5.97
C HIS A 123 8.03 -4.86 6.16
N MET A 124 9.28 -4.61 5.82
CA MET A 124 10.33 -5.62 5.81
C MET A 124 10.77 -6.00 7.22
N PRO A 125 11.09 -7.28 7.47
CA PRO A 125 11.69 -7.67 8.74
C PRO A 125 13.02 -6.96 8.93
N ASN A 126 13.45 -6.77 10.19
CA ASN A 126 14.83 -6.38 10.46
C ASN A 126 15.76 -7.52 10.02
N PHE A 127 16.61 -7.28 9.02
CA PHE A 127 17.45 -8.33 8.43
C PHE A 127 18.49 -8.91 9.38
N SER A 128 18.78 -8.24 10.52
CA SER A 128 19.61 -8.82 11.57
C SER A 128 18.94 -10.00 12.29
N THR A 129 17.63 -10.18 12.13
CA THR A 129 16.86 -11.28 12.74
C THR A 129 16.45 -12.35 11.75
N VAL A 130 16.68 -12.14 10.47
CA VAL A 130 16.38 -13.13 9.43
C VAL A 130 17.38 -14.28 9.53
N SER A 131 16.86 -15.50 9.59
CA SER A 131 17.64 -16.72 9.68
C SER A 131 17.51 -17.58 8.43
N GLU A 132 18.55 -18.33 8.11
CA GLU A 132 18.51 -19.38 7.10
C GLU A 132 17.65 -20.56 7.60
N THR A 133 16.83 -21.11 6.70
CA THR A 133 15.98 -22.29 7.00
C THR A 133 16.65 -23.59 6.61
N GLY A 134 17.75 -23.55 5.86
CA GLY A 134 18.40 -24.71 5.27
C GLY A 134 17.56 -25.43 4.21
N ASN A 135 16.59 -24.74 3.63
CA ASN A 135 15.67 -25.31 2.64
C ASN A 135 16.29 -25.24 1.23
N ASP A 136 16.76 -26.38 0.72
CA ASP A 136 17.36 -26.49 -0.61
C ASP A 136 16.29 -26.88 -1.67
N THR A 137 15.47 -25.89 -2.05
CA THR A 137 14.45 -26.07 -3.10
C THR A 137 14.90 -25.53 -4.46
N GLY A 138 16.10 -24.92 -4.54
CA GLY A 138 16.59 -24.21 -5.71
C GLY A 138 15.98 -22.81 -5.89
N VAL A 139 15.10 -22.37 -4.99
CA VAL A 139 14.53 -21.02 -4.96
C VAL A 139 15.24 -20.22 -3.88
N SER A 140 15.98 -19.15 -4.26
CA SER A 140 16.89 -18.44 -3.35
C SER A 140 16.19 -17.90 -2.10
N TYR A 141 14.99 -17.35 -2.22
CA TYR A 141 14.27 -16.79 -1.08
C TYR A 141 13.67 -17.87 -0.15
N ALA A 142 13.47 -19.10 -0.63
CA ALA A 142 12.96 -20.18 0.20
C ALA A 142 13.96 -20.69 1.25
N GLY A 143 15.24 -20.30 1.11
CA GLY A 143 16.29 -20.58 2.08
C GLY A 143 16.26 -19.68 3.32
N TYR A 144 15.36 -18.70 3.41
CA TYR A 144 15.29 -17.71 4.49
C TYR A 144 13.92 -17.66 5.14
N ASN A 145 13.90 -17.31 6.43
CA ASN A 145 12.67 -17.07 7.17
C ASN A 145 12.39 -15.57 7.26
N PHE A 146 11.48 -15.06 6.42
CA PHE A 146 11.03 -13.67 6.40
C PHE A 146 9.72 -13.43 7.15
N SER A 147 9.15 -14.42 7.83
CA SER A 147 7.82 -14.36 8.44
C SER A 147 7.75 -13.49 9.71
N GLY A 148 8.89 -13.15 10.32
CA GLY A 148 8.94 -12.31 11.51
C GLY A 148 8.59 -10.85 11.20
N TYR A 149 7.54 -10.32 11.85
CA TYR A 149 7.23 -8.89 11.76
C TYR A 149 8.16 -8.10 12.69
N THR A 150 9.24 -7.59 12.16
CA THR A 150 10.25 -6.84 12.92
C THR A 150 10.69 -5.52 12.27
N PRO A 151 9.86 -4.81 11.47
CA PRO A 151 10.29 -3.54 10.87
C PRO A 151 10.57 -2.45 11.91
N ASN A 152 9.96 -2.53 13.08
CA ASN A 152 10.15 -1.63 14.22
C ASN A 152 11.21 -2.12 15.23
N LEU A 153 11.93 -3.19 14.94
CA LEU A 153 13.14 -3.55 15.68
C LEU A 153 14.30 -2.67 15.20
N LEU A 154 14.71 -1.71 16.01
CA LEU A 154 15.57 -0.60 15.64
C LEU A 154 17.04 -0.84 15.99
N THR A 155 17.47 -2.07 16.11
CA THR A 155 18.83 -2.48 16.45
C THR A 155 19.63 -2.90 15.21
N GLY A 156 20.93 -2.71 15.27
CA GLY A 156 21.85 -3.00 14.16
C GLY A 156 21.94 -1.86 13.16
N ASP A 157 23.00 -1.84 12.38
CA ASP A 157 23.21 -0.91 11.27
C ASP A 157 22.67 -1.54 9.97
N VAL A 158 21.37 -1.81 9.96
CA VAL A 158 20.74 -2.65 8.91
C VAL A 158 20.89 -2.04 7.53
N MET A 159 20.70 -0.72 7.38
CA MET A 159 20.78 -0.06 6.07
C MET A 159 22.17 -0.18 5.43
N ASN A 160 23.25 -0.07 6.17
CA ASN A 160 24.59 -0.31 5.63
C ASN A 160 24.84 -1.82 5.39
N GLN A 161 24.30 -2.69 6.25
CA GLN A 161 24.56 -4.13 6.17
C GLN A 161 23.77 -4.85 5.07
N ILE A 162 22.73 -4.25 4.50
CA ILE A 162 22.02 -4.80 3.32
C ILE A 162 22.62 -4.39 1.98
N LEU A 163 23.55 -3.43 1.97
CA LEU A 163 24.33 -3.07 0.78
C LEU A 163 25.35 -4.16 0.41
N PRO A 164 25.85 -4.20 -0.84
CA PRO A 164 26.88 -5.15 -1.27
C PRO A 164 28.11 -5.17 -0.35
N GLY A 165 28.47 -6.36 0.12
CA GLY A 165 29.55 -6.56 1.11
C GLY A 165 29.12 -6.47 2.56
N GLY A 166 27.90 -6.06 2.86
CA GLY A 166 27.33 -6.08 4.21
C GLY A 166 26.87 -7.47 4.64
N ALA A 167 26.75 -7.66 5.96
CA ALA A 167 26.45 -8.96 6.57
C ALA A 167 25.04 -9.50 6.21
N TYR A 168 24.10 -8.63 5.85
CA TYR A 168 22.70 -9.00 5.55
C TYR A 168 22.36 -8.90 4.06
N ASN A 169 23.36 -8.64 3.20
CA ASN A 169 23.11 -8.44 1.77
C ASN A 169 22.50 -9.68 1.10
N GLU A 170 22.96 -10.89 1.42
CA GLU A 170 22.43 -12.12 0.84
C GLU A 170 20.96 -12.33 1.21
N ALA A 171 20.60 -12.14 2.48
CA ALA A 171 19.20 -12.23 2.93
C ALA A 171 18.33 -11.16 2.29
N PHE A 172 18.84 -9.93 2.13
CA PHE A 172 18.12 -8.85 1.45
C PHE A 172 17.94 -9.13 -0.04
N ARG A 173 18.95 -9.64 -0.72
CA ARG A 173 18.82 -10.08 -2.12
C ARG A 173 17.77 -11.18 -2.28
N ALA A 174 17.79 -12.18 -1.38
CA ALA A 174 16.77 -13.22 -1.37
C ALA A 174 15.35 -12.67 -1.15
N TYR A 175 15.20 -11.65 -0.30
CA TYR A 175 13.93 -10.95 -0.14
C TYR A 175 13.51 -10.22 -1.44
N LEU A 176 14.45 -9.56 -2.11
CA LEU A 176 14.18 -8.93 -3.41
C LEU A 176 13.90 -9.95 -4.51
N ASP A 177 14.49 -11.15 -4.45
CA ASP A 177 14.15 -12.25 -5.36
C ASP A 177 12.69 -12.69 -5.19
N MET A 178 12.20 -12.75 -3.94
CA MET A 178 10.79 -13.00 -3.65
C MET A 178 9.88 -11.90 -4.24
N VAL A 179 10.26 -10.64 -4.09
CA VAL A 179 9.54 -9.50 -4.67
C VAL A 179 9.56 -9.57 -6.21
N ALA A 180 10.69 -9.94 -6.81
CA ALA A 180 10.80 -10.11 -8.26
C ALA A 180 9.93 -11.26 -8.77
N ASP A 181 9.88 -12.39 -8.05
CA ASP A 181 9.02 -13.51 -8.42
C ASP A 181 7.53 -13.15 -8.34
N TYR A 182 7.12 -12.39 -7.32
CA TYR A 182 5.79 -11.77 -7.28
C TYR A 182 5.55 -10.89 -8.51
N ALA A 183 6.46 -9.96 -8.80
CA ALA A 183 6.31 -9.02 -9.91
C ALA A 183 6.15 -9.71 -11.26
N HIS A 184 6.91 -10.77 -11.51
CA HIS A 184 6.84 -11.56 -12.75
C HIS A 184 5.51 -12.33 -12.92
N GLN A 185 4.76 -12.52 -11.83
CA GLN A 185 3.45 -13.20 -11.84
C GLN A 185 2.29 -12.20 -11.89
N VAL A 186 2.57 -10.89 -11.80
CA VAL A 186 1.54 -9.85 -11.93
C VAL A 186 1.41 -9.40 -13.38
N ASP A 187 0.18 -9.44 -13.91
CA ASP A 187 -0.12 -9.15 -15.31
C ASP A 187 -0.12 -7.65 -15.64
N GLY A 188 -0.14 -6.77 -14.62
CA GLY A 188 -0.26 -5.32 -14.77
C GLY A 188 0.90 -4.54 -14.13
N ALA A 189 0.77 -3.21 -14.15
CA ALA A 189 1.69 -2.32 -13.46
C ALA A 189 1.44 -2.35 -11.95
N VAL A 190 2.52 -2.19 -11.17
CA VAL A 190 2.47 -2.06 -9.71
C VAL A 190 3.19 -0.79 -9.29
N LEU A 191 2.54 0.04 -8.49
CA LEU A 191 3.16 1.17 -7.81
C LEU A 191 3.97 0.60 -6.63
N PHE A 192 5.28 0.49 -6.80
CA PHE A 192 6.17 -0.14 -5.82
C PHE A 192 6.76 0.88 -4.88
N ARG A 193 6.45 0.76 -3.59
CA ARG A 193 6.78 1.74 -2.54
C ARG A 193 7.63 1.12 -1.42
N PRO A 194 8.93 0.91 -1.65
CA PRO A 194 9.85 0.44 -0.62
C PRO A 194 10.31 1.58 0.29
N PHE A 195 10.72 1.26 1.52
CA PHE A 195 11.33 2.19 2.48
C PHE A 195 10.51 3.47 2.71
N HIS A 196 9.19 3.34 2.81
CA HIS A 196 8.27 4.44 3.06
C HIS A 196 8.48 5.04 4.47
N GLU A 197 7.94 6.24 4.69
CA GLU A 197 8.05 6.97 5.96
C GLU A 197 9.51 7.08 6.46
N ASN A 198 10.44 7.23 5.53
CA ASN A 198 11.87 7.20 5.79
C ASN A 198 12.39 8.40 6.59
N THR A 199 11.58 9.39 6.85
CA THR A 199 11.88 10.57 7.67
C THR A 199 11.66 10.34 9.16
N GLY A 200 10.97 9.25 9.53
CA GLY A 200 10.60 8.92 10.90
C GLY A 200 11.65 8.16 11.70
N SER A 201 11.22 7.71 12.88
CA SER A 201 12.05 6.99 13.86
C SER A 201 11.48 5.63 14.28
N TRP A 202 10.48 5.12 13.54
CA TRP A 202 9.76 3.89 13.89
C TRP A 202 10.11 2.68 13.02
N PHE A 203 10.83 2.88 11.91
CA PHE A 203 11.35 1.81 11.08
C PHE A 203 12.89 1.82 11.06
N TRP A 204 13.52 0.64 10.94
CA TRP A 204 14.98 0.52 10.88
C TRP A 204 15.63 1.23 9.68
N TRP A 205 14.85 1.58 8.65
CA TRP A 205 15.30 2.38 7.49
C TRP A 205 15.03 3.90 7.66
N GLY A 206 14.54 4.33 8.81
CA GLY A 206 14.18 5.72 9.07
C GLY A 206 15.39 6.64 9.33
N ALA A 207 15.14 7.94 9.28
CA ALA A 207 16.14 8.98 9.42
C ALA A 207 16.89 8.94 10.77
N ALA A 208 16.29 8.38 11.81
CA ALA A 208 16.95 8.19 13.10
C ALA A 208 18.05 7.12 13.08
N PHE A 209 18.10 6.24 12.06
CA PHE A 209 18.96 5.05 12.01
C PHE A 209 19.91 5.00 10.81
N CYS A 210 19.68 5.82 9.79
CA CYS A 210 20.60 5.94 8.67
C CYS A 210 20.62 7.37 8.12
N ASP A 211 21.79 7.80 7.65
CA ASP A 211 21.94 9.09 6.99
C ASP A 211 21.30 9.12 5.60
N GLU A 212 21.19 10.32 5.03
CA GLU A 212 20.59 10.55 3.72
C GLU A 212 21.32 9.81 2.59
N GLN A 213 22.64 9.76 2.64
CA GLN A 213 23.44 9.12 1.59
C GLN A 213 23.28 7.60 1.61
N THR A 214 23.28 7.00 2.79
CA THR A 214 23.04 5.57 2.97
C THR A 214 21.64 5.20 2.47
N TYR A 215 20.60 5.98 2.82
CA TYR A 215 19.24 5.77 2.33
C TYR A 215 19.17 5.80 0.80
N LYS A 216 19.74 6.86 0.19
CA LYS A 216 19.78 7.00 -1.28
C LYS A 216 20.50 5.83 -1.94
N SER A 217 21.59 5.35 -1.36
CA SER A 217 22.36 4.22 -1.87
C SER A 217 21.56 2.92 -1.82
N VAL A 218 20.86 2.65 -0.72
CA VAL A 218 20.02 1.46 -0.58
C VAL A 218 18.82 1.50 -1.53
N TYR A 219 18.16 2.65 -1.66
CA TYR A 219 17.04 2.79 -2.59
C TYR A 219 17.49 2.54 -4.04
N LYS A 220 18.60 3.16 -4.47
CA LYS A 220 19.18 2.93 -5.81
C LYS A 220 19.53 1.48 -6.04
N TYR A 221 20.23 0.86 -5.08
CA TYR A 221 20.60 -0.56 -5.15
C TYR A 221 19.36 -1.46 -5.31
N THR A 222 18.30 -1.19 -4.57
CA THR A 222 17.03 -1.93 -4.68
C THR A 222 16.42 -1.82 -6.07
N VAL A 223 16.37 -0.60 -6.63
CA VAL A 223 15.85 -0.36 -7.98
C VAL A 223 16.71 -1.05 -9.04
N GLU A 224 18.02 -0.89 -8.97
CA GLU A 224 18.97 -1.51 -9.92
C GLU A 224 18.89 -3.03 -9.87
N TYR A 225 18.84 -3.60 -8.66
CA TYR A 225 18.70 -5.05 -8.50
C TYR A 225 17.41 -5.59 -9.13
N LEU A 226 16.28 -5.00 -8.84
CA LEU A 226 14.98 -5.44 -9.38
C LEU A 226 14.90 -5.19 -10.89
N ARG A 227 15.21 -3.97 -11.33
CA ARG A 227 15.05 -3.55 -12.73
C ARG A 227 16.08 -4.19 -13.65
N ASP A 228 17.36 -4.16 -13.25
CA ASP A 228 18.47 -4.47 -14.15
C ASP A 228 18.98 -5.91 -13.99
N GLU A 229 19.01 -6.46 -12.77
CA GLU A 229 19.43 -7.84 -12.51
C GLU A 229 18.26 -8.83 -12.61
N LYS A 230 17.07 -8.46 -12.06
CA LYS A 230 15.89 -9.34 -12.06
C LYS A 230 14.91 -9.09 -13.19
N ASN A 231 15.16 -8.12 -14.07
CA ASN A 231 14.30 -7.78 -15.20
C ASN A 231 12.84 -7.47 -14.83
N VAL A 232 12.61 -6.86 -13.67
CA VAL A 232 11.29 -6.37 -13.24
C VAL A 232 11.01 -5.07 -13.97
N HIS A 233 10.10 -5.10 -14.94
CA HIS A 233 9.80 -3.96 -15.82
C HIS A 233 8.34 -3.47 -15.70
N ASN A 234 7.59 -4.04 -14.77
CA ASN A 234 6.20 -3.67 -14.48
C ASN A 234 6.03 -2.86 -13.18
N PHE A 235 7.12 -2.38 -12.58
CA PHE A 235 7.07 -1.47 -11.43
C PHE A 235 7.17 -0.01 -11.86
N LEU A 236 6.36 0.83 -11.20
CA LEU A 236 6.53 2.29 -11.06
C LEU A 236 7.04 2.54 -9.64
N TYR A 237 8.22 3.11 -9.52
CA TYR A 237 8.90 3.31 -8.24
C TYR A 237 8.38 4.56 -7.54
N VAL A 238 7.95 4.41 -6.27
CA VAL A 238 7.33 5.46 -5.46
C VAL A 238 8.25 5.86 -4.31
N TYR A 239 8.56 7.14 -4.22
CA TYR A 239 9.22 7.75 -3.06
C TYR A 239 8.15 8.37 -2.16
N GLY A 240 7.98 7.83 -0.94
CA GLY A 240 6.94 8.22 0.01
C GLY A 240 7.51 8.43 1.41
N PRO A 241 8.12 9.58 1.73
CA PRO A 241 8.49 9.93 3.10
C PRO A 241 7.25 10.18 3.97
N GLY A 242 7.47 10.45 5.26
CA GLY A 242 6.43 11.02 6.13
C GLY A 242 6.10 12.47 5.75
N SER A 243 5.49 13.19 6.65
CA SER A 243 4.98 14.56 6.44
C SER A 243 5.72 15.59 7.30
N GLU A 244 7.02 15.38 7.53
CA GLU A 244 7.81 16.24 8.41
C GLU A 244 8.55 17.37 7.67
N ALA A 245 8.50 17.40 6.33
CA ALA A 245 9.22 18.39 5.55
C ALA A 245 8.61 19.79 5.72
N ALA A 246 9.44 20.77 6.05
CA ALA A 246 9.02 22.16 6.13
C ALA A 246 9.25 22.94 4.81
N SER A 247 9.99 22.35 3.88
CA SER A 247 10.32 22.95 2.58
C SER A 247 10.59 21.88 1.51
N VAL A 248 10.63 22.30 0.25
CA VAL A 248 11.00 21.46 -0.90
C VAL A 248 12.41 20.87 -0.74
N GLU A 249 13.36 21.65 -0.19
CA GLU A 249 14.73 21.22 0.06
C GLU A 249 14.80 20.11 1.11
N GLU A 250 14.01 20.22 2.19
CA GLU A 250 13.92 19.16 3.20
C GLU A 250 13.27 17.90 2.63
N TYR A 251 12.21 18.04 1.85
CA TYR A 251 11.59 16.91 1.15
C TYR A 251 12.58 16.18 0.23
N ALA A 252 13.42 16.94 -0.46
CA ALA A 252 14.45 16.43 -1.37
C ALA A 252 15.63 15.75 -0.67
N SER A 253 15.81 15.96 0.64
CA SER A 253 17.04 15.57 1.34
C SER A 253 17.41 14.10 1.19
N ARG A 254 16.42 13.21 1.21
CA ARG A 254 16.58 11.76 1.08
C ARG A 254 16.18 11.23 -0.30
N TYR A 255 15.80 12.08 -1.24
CA TYR A 255 15.36 11.68 -2.57
C TYR A 255 16.48 11.00 -3.37
N PRO A 256 16.29 9.78 -3.89
CA PRO A 256 17.36 9.01 -4.53
C PRO A 256 17.74 9.49 -5.92
N GLY A 257 16.94 10.36 -6.55
CA GLY A 257 17.19 10.94 -7.87
C GLY A 257 16.21 10.51 -8.95
N ASP A 258 16.10 11.32 -10.00
CA ASP A 258 15.07 11.23 -11.03
C ASP A 258 15.08 9.91 -11.83
N GLY A 259 16.23 9.27 -11.97
CA GLY A 259 16.36 7.98 -12.66
C GLY A 259 15.87 6.77 -11.89
N TYR A 260 15.44 6.95 -10.63
CA TYR A 260 15.07 5.89 -9.70
C TYR A 260 13.65 6.01 -9.17
N VAL A 261 12.94 7.08 -9.46
CA VAL A 261 11.60 7.38 -8.95
C VAL A 261 10.70 7.83 -10.09
N ASP A 262 9.49 7.30 -10.14
CA ASP A 262 8.44 7.67 -11.09
C ASP A 262 7.35 8.55 -10.46
N MET A 263 7.07 8.30 -9.17
CA MET A 263 6.05 8.99 -8.40
C MET A 263 6.60 9.42 -7.04
N VAL A 264 6.18 10.59 -6.59
CA VAL A 264 6.47 11.11 -5.25
C VAL A 264 5.19 11.29 -4.46
N GLY A 265 5.27 11.11 -3.15
CA GLY A 265 4.11 11.26 -2.26
C GLY A 265 4.53 11.50 -0.82
N PHE A 266 3.58 11.39 0.09
CA PHE A 266 3.82 11.49 1.53
C PHE A 266 2.75 10.71 2.29
N ASP A 267 3.06 10.35 3.54
CA ASP A 267 2.16 9.68 4.46
C ASP A 267 1.82 10.64 5.61
N MET A 268 0.52 10.90 5.84
CA MET A 268 0.07 11.82 6.90
C MET A 268 -1.27 11.37 7.48
N TYR A 269 -1.31 11.09 8.78
CA TYR A 269 -2.51 10.64 9.48
C TYR A 269 -3.10 11.75 10.35
N HIS A 270 -4.44 11.83 10.35
CA HIS A 270 -5.21 12.78 11.16
C HIS A 270 -5.42 12.21 12.56
N ARG A 271 -4.52 12.56 13.49
CA ARG A 271 -4.60 12.09 14.88
C ARG A 271 -5.66 12.83 15.67
N ASN A 272 -6.51 12.07 16.37
CA ASN A 272 -7.57 12.59 17.25
C ASN A 272 -8.39 13.72 16.60
N PRO A 273 -9.07 13.46 15.46
CA PRO A 273 -9.78 14.48 14.69
C PRO A 273 -10.76 15.29 15.55
N GLN A 274 -10.70 16.62 15.42
CA GLN A 274 -11.61 17.55 16.08
C GLN A 274 -12.18 18.55 15.06
N GLN A 275 -13.37 19.08 15.33
CA GLN A 275 -13.91 20.17 14.50
C GLN A 275 -13.02 21.39 14.56
N GLY A 276 -12.66 21.94 13.38
CA GLY A 276 -11.87 23.18 13.27
C GLY A 276 -10.39 23.03 13.63
N ASP A 277 -9.87 21.81 13.72
CA ASP A 277 -8.44 21.59 13.88
C ASP A 277 -7.63 21.98 12.63
N SER A 278 -6.31 21.97 12.74
CA SER A 278 -5.41 22.41 11.68
C SER A 278 -5.00 21.31 10.69
N PHE A 279 -5.58 20.10 10.78
CA PHE A 279 -5.10 18.97 9.97
C PHE A 279 -5.17 19.26 8.47
N VAL A 280 -6.33 19.68 7.94
CA VAL A 280 -6.51 19.95 6.51
C VAL A 280 -5.56 21.04 6.02
N THR A 281 -5.33 22.09 6.83
CA THR A 281 -4.37 23.15 6.51
C THR A 281 -2.94 22.61 6.42
N ASN A 282 -2.51 21.80 7.38
CA ASN A 282 -1.17 21.19 7.38
C ASN A 282 -1.03 20.17 6.25
N PHE A 283 -2.05 19.36 6.01
CA PHE A 283 -2.10 18.39 4.91
C PHE A 283 -1.96 19.09 3.53
N THR A 284 -2.70 20.17 3.32
CA THR A 284 -2.62 20.94 2.06
C THR A 284 -1.23 21.59 1.90
N LYS A 285 -0.62 22.06 2.99
CA LYS A 285 0.73 22.60 2.96
C LYS A 285 1.77 21.53 2.56
N GLU A 286 1.70 20.34 3.14
CA GLU A 286 2.58 19.23 2.78
C GLU A 286 2.38 18.82 1.32
N LEU A 287 1.11 18.69 0.90
CA LEU A 287 0.78 18.39 -0.50
C LEU A 287 1.37 19.41 -1.47
N GLN A 288 1.36 20.71 -1.12
CA GLN A 288 1.96 21.75 -1.96
C GLN A 288 3.48 21.60 -2.08
N ILE A 289 4.18 21.27 -0.98
CA ILE A 289 5.63 21.00 -1.00
C ILE A 289 5.94 19.86 -1.95
N VAL A 290 5.19 18.75 -1.87
CA VAL A 290 5.38 17.57 -2.71
C VAL A 290 5.05 17.88 -4.17
N ASP A 291 4.01 18.65 -4.42
CA ASP A 291 3.58 19.05 -5.76
C ASP A 291 4.62 19.98 -6.43
N ASP A 292 5.14 20.97 -5.71
CA ASP A 292 6.21 21.86 -6.20
C ASP A 292 7.48 21.05 -6.54
N PHE A 293 7.85 20.09 -5.68
CA PHE A 293 8.95 19.17 -5.94
C PHE A 293 8.71 18.34 -7.20
N ALA A 294 7.52 17.74 -7.31
CA ALA A 294 7.15 16.90 -8.43
C ALA A 294 7.16 17.66 -9.76
N GLN A 295 6.67 18.88 -9.79
CA GLN A 295 6.71 19.74 -10.99
C GLN A 295 8.15 20.01 -11.43
N ALA A 296 9.04 20.32 -10.49
CA ALA A 296 10.45 20.58 -10.78
C ALA A 296 11.19 19.33 -11.33
N HIS A 297 10.76 18.14 -10.93
CA HIS A 297 11.39 16.86 -11.28
C HIS A 297 10.62 16.03 -12.31
N GLY A 298 9.47 16.49 -12.78
CA GLY A 298 8.62 15.79 -13.75
C GLY A 298 8.07 14.46 -13.23
N LYS A 299 7.62 14.41 -11.96
CA LYS A 299 7.13 13.20 -11.30
C LYS A 299 5.62 13.20 -11.15
N LEU A 300 5.02 12.00 -11.07
CA LEU A 300 3.65 11.81 -10.62
C LEU A 300 3.55 12.14 -9.12
N VAL A 301 2.36 12.52 -8.67
CA VAL A 301 2.08 12.86 -7.27
C VAL A 301 0.96 11.98 -6.73
N ALA A 302 1.07 11.59 -5.46
CA ALA A 302 0.00 10.95 -4.71
C ALA A 302 0.09 11.26 -3.21
N VAL A 303 -1.02 11.12 -2.50
CA VAL A 303 -1.02 10.94 -1.05
C VAL A 303 -0.93 9.44 -0.80
N THR A 304 0.27 8.97 -0.46
CA THR A 304 0.59 7.55 -0.45
C THR A 304 -0.01 6.79 0.74
N GLU A 305 -0.21 7.48 1.86
CA GLU A 305 -1.04 7.02 2.98
C GLU A 305 -1.70 8.20 3.72
N THR A 306 -2.94 8.01 4.10
CA THR A 306 -3.64 8.91 5.03
C THR A 306 -4.74 8.15 5.77
N GLY A 307 -5.39 8.79 6.68
CA GLY A 307 -6.48 8.20 7.47
C GLY A 307 -6.66 8.95 8.77
N THR A 308 -7.72 8.62 9.50
CA THR A 308 -7.85 9.05 10.88
C THR A 308 -7.08 8.10 11.79
N ALA A 309 -6.62 8.58 12.92
CA ALA A 309 -6.02 7.76 13.98
C ALA A 309 -6.47 8.30 15.33
N HIS A 310 -6.90 7.42 16.22
CA HIS A 310 -7.35 7.80 17.56
C HIS A 310 -6.48 7.12 18.60
N ASP A 311 -6.01 7.90 19.58
CA ASP A 311 -5.44 7.36 20.79
C ASP A 311 -6.59 6.81 21.64
N VAL A 312 -6.67 5.50 21.75
CA VAL A 312 -7.70 4.81 22.53
C VAL A 312 -7.16 4.39 23.89
N ALA A 313 -8.06 4.23 24.88
CA ALA A 313 -7.69 3.82 26.22
C ALA A 313 -6.97 2.46 26.24
N GLU A 314 -6.14 2.23 27.26
CA GLU A 314 -5.43 0.96 27.47
C GLU A 314 -6.37 -0.25 27.31
N GLY A 315 -5.96 -1.19 26.44
CA GLY A 315 -6.66 -2.44 26.17
C GLY A 315 -7.50 -2.48 24.89
N ASP A 316 -7.71 -1.35 24.22
CA ASP A 316 -8.28 -1.30 22.88
C ASP A 316 -7.16 -1.07 21.86
N ASN A 317 -7.13 -1.84 20.75
CA ASN A 317 -6.25 -1.56 19.64
C ASN A 317 -6.62 -0.20 19.03
N GLN A 318 -5.63 0.55 18.56
CA GLN A 318 -5.87 1.84 17.91
C GLN A 318 -6.86 1.64 16.78
N THR A 319 -8.00 2.31 16.88
CA THR A 319 -8.96 2.36 15.79
C THR A 319 -8.70 3.60 14.96
N ALA A 320 -8.57 3.43 13.68
CA ALA A 320 -8.39 4.55 12.76
C ALA A 320 -9.64 5.42 12.70
N LEU A 321 -10.79 4.81 12.41
CA LEU A 321 -12.11 5.39 12.66
C LEU A 321 -12.64 4.85 14.01
N LEU A 322 -13.37 5.68 14.76
CA LEU A 322 -14.10 5.20 15.93
C LEU A 322 -15.30 4.36 15.47
N LYS A 323 -15.72 3.39 16.31
CA LYS A 323 -16.94 2.60 16.06
C LYS A 323 -18.21 3.48 16.04
N SER A 324 -18.19 4.58 16.78
CA SER A 324 -19.24 5.59 16.87
C SER A 324 -18.67 6.90 17.41
N GLU A 325 -19.43 7.99 17.30
CA GLU A 325 -19.09 9.32 17.79
C GLU A 325 -17.88 9.95 17.05
N ASN A 326 -17.70 9.62 15.75
CA ASN A 326 -16.71 10.27 14.91
C ASN A 326 -17.04 11.77 14.75
N THR A 327 -16.10 12.63 15.13
CA THR A 327 -16.29 14.09 15.10
C THR A 327 -16.28 14.68 13.68
N ARG A 328 -15.76 13.93 12.69
CA ARG A 328 -15.61 14.33 11.28
C ARG A 328 -16.29 13.30 10.37
N PRO A 329 -17.63 13.20 10.34
CA PRO A 329 -18.32 12.15 9.56
C PRO A 329 -18.11 12.27 8.04
N ASP A 330 -17.84 13.47 7.50
CA ASP A 330 -17.55 13.73 6.09
C ASP A 330 -16.03 13.73 5.78
N TRP A 331 -15.19 13.10 6.61
CA TRP A 331 -13.73 13.12 6.52
C TRP A 331 -13.21 12.75 5.11
N HIS A 332 -13.77 11.72 4.46
CA HIS A 332 -13.36 11.33 3.11
C HIS A 332 -13.63 12.41 2.06
N GLN A 333 -14.75 13.14 2.21
CA GLN A 333 -15.06 14.28 1.35
C GLN A 333 -14.09 15.44 1.60
N GLU A 334 -13.73 15.70 2.86
CA GLU A 334 -12.77 16.75 3.21
C GLU A 334 -11.39 16.48 2.61
N ILE A 335 -10.93 15.23 2.60
CA ILE A 335 -9.66 14.86 1.96
C ILE A 335 -9.76 14.97 0.43
N LEU A 336 -10.84 14.50 -0.18
CA LEU A 336 -11.09 14.70 -1.61
C LEU A 336 -11.01 16.20 -1.98
N ASP A 337 -11.65 17.05 -1.18
CA ASP A 337 -11.64 18.50 -1.38
C ASP A 337 -10.27 19.14 -1.18
N ALA A 338 -9.45 18.59 -0.29
CA ALA A 338 -8.08 19.04 -0.05
C ALA A 338 -7.11 18.62 -1.17
N VAL A 339 -7.34 17.45 -1.78
CA VAL A 339 -6.47 16.88 -2.83
C VAL A 339 -6.82 17.43 -4.21
N LYS A 340 -8.10 17.66 -4.50
CA LYS A 340 -8.53 18.20 -5.80
C LYS A 340 -7.86 19.57 -6.08
N GLY A 341 -7.45 19.76 -7.34
CA GLY A 341 -6.74 20.99 -7.76
C GLY A 341 -5.21 20.94 -7.51
N SER A 342 -4.69 19.88 -6.90
CA SER A 342 -3.26 19.51 -6.92
C SER A 342 -2.96 18.60 -8.12
N ASN A 343 -1.69 18.20 -8.31
CA ASN A 343 -1.34 17.17 -9.29
C ASN A 343 -1.41 15.73 -8.72
N ALA A 344 -1.90 15.54 -7.51
CA ALA A 344 -2.05 14.21 -6.93
C ALA A 344 -3.16 13.41 -7.62
N SER A 345 -2.80 12.23 -8.10
CA SER A 345 -3.72 11.34 -8.81
C SER A 345 -4.60 10.51 -7.87
N TYR A 346 -4.12 10.22 -6.66
CA TYR A 346 -4.88 9.46 -5.67
C TYR A 346 -4.51 9.82 -4.24
N TYR A 347 -5.38 9.42 -3.31
CA TYR A 347 -5.01 9.20 -1.92
C TYR A 347 -5.41 7.80 -1.47
N LEU A 348 -4.65 7.22 -0.55
CA LEU A 348 -4.85 5.86 -0.05
C LEU A 348 -5.02 5.88 1.46
N VAL A 349 -6.07 5.19 1.94
CA VAL A 349 -6.25 4.91 3.37
C VAL A 349 -5.78 3.49 3.70
N TRP A 350 -5.41 3.25 4.98
CA TRP A 350 -4.90 1.95 5.38
C TRP A 350 -5.99 0.87 5.43
N ALA A 351 -5.63 -0.32 5.87
CA ALA A 351 -6.46 -1.52 5.81
C ALA A 351 -7.56 -1.57 6.89
N ASN A 352 -8.68 -2.17 6.55
CA ASN A 352 -9.69 -2.58 7.51
C ASN A 352 -9.32 -3.96 8.10
N PHE A 353 -8.46 -3.99 9.13
CA PHE A 353 -8.05 -5.26 9.76
C PHE A 353 -9.16 -5.90 10.60
N GLY A 354 -10.15 -5.14 11.03
CA GLY A 354 -11.26 -5.60 11.83
C GLY A 354 -11.88 -4.47 12.65
N GLU A 355 -13.09 -4.66 13.14
CA GLU A 355 -13.77 -3.65 13.98
C GLU A 355 -12.97 -3.32 15.26
N LYS A 356 -12.14 -4.27 15.75
CA LYS A 356 -11.30 -4.09 16.95
C LYS A 356 -9.84 -3.78 16.63
N ASP A 357 -9.40 -4.12 15.43
CA ASP A 357 -7.98 -4.10 15.04
C ASP A 357 -7.63 -2.86 14.20
N GLY A 358 -8.61 -1.99 13.95
CA GLY A 358 -8.50 -0.78 13.16
C GLY A 358 -9.18 -0.89 11.79
N PHE A 359 -9.84 0.19 11.40
CA PHE A 359 -10.50 0.29 10.10
C PHE A 359 -10.55 1.75 9.63
N TYR A 360 -10.49 1.95 8.32
CA TYR A 360 -10.33 3.26 7.69
C TYR A 360 -11.47 3.62 6.75
N THR A 361 -12.35 2.66 6.44
CA THR A 361 -13.59 2.87 5.70
C THR A 361 -14.77 2.31 6.51
N PRO A 362 -15.98 2.87 6.33
CA PRO A 362 -17.15 2.31 6.95
C PRO A 362 -17.46 0.89 6.43
N TYR A 363 -18.24 0.14 7.16
CA TYR A 363 -18.54 -1.25 6.89
C TYR A 363 -20.02 -1.60 7.17
N VAL A 364 -20.47 -2.71 6.58
CA VAL A 364 -21.82 -3.28 6.79
C VAL A 364 -21.74 -4.41 7.81
N LYS A 365 -22.60 -4.37 8.84
CA LYS A 365 -22.74 -5.46 9.82
C LYS A 365 -23.79 -6.47 9.42
N SER A 366 -24.91 -5.98 8.89
CA SER A 366 -26.06 -6.82 8.53
C SER A 366 -26.92 -6.18 7.46
N VAL A 367 -27.68 -7.01 6.78
CA VAL A 367 -28.70 -6.60 5.80
C VAL A 367 -30.05 -7.08 6.32
N LYS A 368 -31.05 -6.20 6.34
CA LYS A 368 -32.41 -6.54 6.71
C LYS A 368 -33.13 -7.27 5.60
N GLU A 369 -34.28 -7.87 5.88
CA GLU A 369 -35.15 -8.55 4.92
C GLU A 369 -35.60 -7.63 3.76
N ASP A 370 -35.75 -6.33 4.04
CA ASP A 370 -36.08 -5.31 3.02
C ASP A 370 -34.85 -4.82 2.19
N GLY A 371 -33.68 -5.39 2.43
CA GLY A 371 -32.43 -5.03 1.76
C GLY A 371 -31.71 -3.83 2.39
N ALA A 372 -32.21 -3.23 3.46
CA ALA A 372 -31.55 -2.11 4.13
C ALA A 372 -30.27 -2.57 4.83
N LYS A 373 -29.15 -1.87 4.56
CA LYS A 373 -27.84 -2.13 5.15
C LYS A 373 -27.71 -1.41 6.49
N HIS A 374 -27.22 -2.12 7.50
CA HIS A 374 -26.88 -1.58 8.83
C HIS A 374 -25.41 -1.81 9.09
N GLY A 375 -24.71 -0.79 9.55
CA GLY A 375 -23.29 -0.86 9.84
C GLY A 375 -22.76 0.39 10.53
N HIS A 376 -21.58 0.80 10.14
CA HIS A 376 -20.88 1.94 10.71
C HIS A 376 -21.64 3.26 10.45
N GLU A 377 -21.60 4.19 11.40
CA GLU A 377 -22.31 5.49 11.31
C GLU A 377 -21.91 6.36 10.11
N MET A 378 -20.70 6.19 9.59
CA MET A 378 -20.19 6.96 8.43
C MET A 378 -20.55 6.35 7.07
N MET A 379 -21.43 5.34 6.99
CA MET A 379 -21.83 4.76 5.70
C MET A 379 -22.48 5.81 4.78
N ASP A 380 -23.45 6.59 5.26
CA ASP A 380 -24.14 7.59 4.46
C ASP A 380 -23.22 8.72 3.96
N PRO A 381 -22.34 9.32 4.79
CA PRO A 381 -21.30 10.23 4.31
C PRO A 381 -20.39 9.61 3.26
N PHE A 382 -19.98 8.37 3.44
CA PHE A 382 -19.12 7.67 2.49
C PHE A 382 -19.82 7.39 1.15
N ILE A 383 -21.10 7.05 1.17
CA ILE A 383 -21.93 6.91 -0.05
C ILE A 383 -22.03 8.27 -0.79
N ARG A 384 -22.18 9.39 -0.06
CA ARG A 384 -22.16 10.72 -0.69
C ARG A 384 -20.82 11.04 -1.33
N PHE A 385 -19.71 10.69 -0.66
CA PHE A 385 -18.35 10.81 -1.18
C PHE A 385 -18.16 9.97 -2.45
N PHE A 386 -18.57 8.70 -2.45
CA PHE A 386 -18.52 7.82 -3.62
C PHE A 386 -19.26 8.42 -4.83
N ASN A 387 -20.42 9.05 -4.61
CA ASN A 387 -21.23 9.63 -5.65
C ASN A 387 -20.77 11.02 -6.17
N GLN A 388 -19.64 11.53 -5.68
CA GLN A 388 -19.06 12.75 -6.26
C GLN A 388 -18.50 12.49 -7.66
N ASN A 389 -18.72 13.41 -8.59
CA ASN A 389 -18.25 13.28 -9.97
C ASN A 389 -16.73 13.20 -10.12
N ASN A 390 -16.01 13.66 -9.11
CA ASN A 390 -14.55 13.69 -9.06
C ASN A 390 -13.93 12.63 -8.13
N SER A 391 -14.74 11.74 -7.57
CA SER A 391 -14.29 10.57 -6.81
C SER A 391 -14.22 9.34 -7.73
N ILE A 392 -13.03 8.76 -7.89
CA ILE A 392 -12.80 7.63 -8.79
C ILE A 392 -12.60 6.36 -7.97
N PHE A 393 -13.41 5.36 -8.25
CA PHE A 393 -13.34 3.99 -7.71
C PHE A 393 -13.05 2.99 -8.86
N ALA A 394 -12.82 1.72 -8.53
CA ALA A 394 -12.52 0.70 -9.54
C ALA A 394 -13.59 0.59 -10.64
N VAL A 395 -14.88 0.75 -10.29
CA VAL A 395 -15.99 0.73 -11.28
C VAL A 395 -15.86 1.81 -12.35
N ASN A 396 -15.27 2.96 -12.02
CA ASN A 396 -15.07 4.09 -12.93
C ASN A 396 -13.83 3.93 -13.82
N GLN A 397 -12.99 2.94 -13.58
CA GLN A 397 -11.71 2.69 -14.28
C GLN A 397 -11.83 1.53 -15.29
N LYS A 398 -12.98 0.87 -15.38
CA LYS A 398 -13.19 -0.29 -16.27
C LYS A 398 -13.43 0.08 -17.73
N ASP A 399 -13.80 1.32 -18.01
CA ASP A 399 -14.08 1.89 -19.32
C ASP A 399 -12.89 2.77 -19.79
#